data_b4e7b6ac33492e45fae9ff9dd2ea3d20
#
_entry.id   b4e7b6ac33492e45fae9ff9dd2ea3d20
#
_cell.length_a   1.000
_cell.length_b   1.000
_cell.length_c   1.000
_cell.angle_alpha   90.00
_cell.angle_beta   90.00
_cell.angle_gamma   90.00
#
_symmetry.space_group_name_H-M   'P 1'
#
loop_
_entity.id
_entity.type
_entity.pdbx_description
1 polymer ?
#
loop_
_entity_poly.entity_id
_entity_poly.type
_entity_poly.pdbx_seq_one_letter_code
_entity_poly.pdbx_strand_id
1 'polypeptide(L)'
;MKRLLLATTLIAAPMTAMAEPEAYTLDSSHSQIVFSYDHLGFSTGYGMFSGFEGEIMFDQEDPANSSVEVSMPLMSMITGWEARFEHLMSPDFFDGQEGDMITFTSTGIEVTGEDTANITGDLTLNGVTKEVVLDATLNQVGQHPMEEKPWAGFSATTTLLRSDYNVGAFA
;
A
#
# COMPACT_ATOMS: atom_id res chain seq x y z
N MET A 1 -64.85 -7.37 37.64
CA MET A 1 -63.38 -7.34 37.63
C MET A 1 -62.90 -7.25 36.19
N LYS A 2 -62.46 -6.04 35.74
CA LYS A 2 -61.94 -5.84 34.37
C LYS A 2 -60.43 -6.05 34.41
N ARG A 3 -59.91 -7.05 33.70
CA ARG A 3 -58.46 -7.31 33.56
C ARG A 3 -57.94 -6.42 32.41
N LEU A 4 -57.01 -5.52 32.75
CA LEU A 4 -56.29 -4.68 31.80
C LEU A 4 -55.09 -5.51 31.30
N LEU A 5 -55.09 -5.85 30.01
CA LEU A 5 -53.92 -6.45 29.32
C LEU A 5 -53.01 -5.33 28.86
N LEU A 6 -51.83 -5.25 29.43
CA LEU A 6 -50.76 -4.36 29.02
C LEU A 6 -50.01 -5.04 27.86
N ALA A 7 -50.14 -4.50 26.66
CA ALA A 7 -49.37 -4.94 25.50
C ALA A 7 -48.04 -4.22 25.49
N THR A 8 -46.93 -4.95 25.75
CA THR A 8 -45.56 -4.42 25.64
C THR A 8 -45.12 -4.54 24.18
N THR A 9 -45.05 -3.41 23.49
CA THR A 9 -44.47 -3.36 22.14
C THR A 9 -42.96 -3.37 22.24
N LEU A 10 -42.32 -4.45 21.79
CA LEU A 10 -40.88 -4.54 21.65
C LEU A 10 -40.47 -3.78 20.36
N ILE A 11 -39.84 -2.62 20.52
CA ILE A 11 -39.24 -1.89 19.40
C ILE A 11 -37.91 -2.51 19.11
N ALA A 12 -37.81 -3.31 18.04
CA ALA A 12 -36.55 -3.78 17.49
C ALA A 12 -35.88 -2.59 16.78
N ALA A 13 -34.74 -2.12 17.31
CA ALA A 13 -33.88 -1.18 16.62
C ALA A 13 -33.26 -1.89 15.41
N PRO A 14 -33.21 -1.25 14.22
CA PRO A 14 -32.49 -1.82 13.10
C PRO A 14 -31.01 -1.87 13.46
N MET A 15 -30.40 -3.07 13.49
CA MET A 15 -28.95 -3.23 13.45
C MET A 15 -28.55 -2.92 12.02
N THR A 16 -27.88 -1.80 11.80
CA THR A 16 -27.14 -1.54 10.56
C THR A 16 -26.03 -2.58 10.51
N ALA A 17 -26.11 -3.53 9.59
CA ALA A 17 -24.96 -4.35 9.25
C ALA A 17 -23.91 -3.39 8.65
N MET A 18 -22.77 -3.26 9.32
CA MET A 18 -21.58 -2.64 8.72
C MET A 18 -21.11 -3.60 7.62
N ALA A 19 -20.80 -3.07 6.44
CA ALA A 19 -20.11 -3.87 5.43
C ALA A 19 -18.77 -4.31 6.01
N GLU A 20 -18.38 -5.55 5.76
CA GLU A 20 -17.04 -6.02 6.14
C GLU A 20 -16.09 -5.76 4.96
N PRO A 21 -14.81 -5.41 5.22
CA PRO A 21 -13.83 -5.23 4.15
C PRO A 21 -13.73 -6.47 3.24
N GLU A 22 -13.71 -6.25 1.93
CA GLU A 22 -13.52 -7.31 0.93
C GLU A 22 -12.03 -7.51 0.64
N ALA A 23 -11.59 -8.76 0.47
CA ALA A 23 -10.22 -9.09 0.13
C ALA A 23 -9.95 -8.92 -1.38
N TYR A 24 -8.97 -8.08 -1.71
CA TYR A 24 -8.44 -7.88 -3.05
C TYR A 24 -7.00 -8.37 -3.11
N THR A 25 -6.72 -9.29 -4.03
CA THR A 25 -5.36 -9.74 -4.32
C THR A 25 -4.70 -8.75 -5.29
N LEU A 26 -3.45 -8.38 -5.02
CA LEU A 26 -2.69 -7.54 -5.94
C LEU A 26 -2.46 -8.21 -7.29
N ASP A 27 -2.72 -7.47 -8.35
CA ASP A 27 -2.30 -7.86 -9.70
C ASP A 27 -0.82 -7.50 -9.90
N SER A 28 0.06 -8.48 -9.75
CA SER A 28 1.51 -8.30 -9.89
C SER A 28 1.94 -7.87 -11.30
N SER A 29 1.09 -8.08 -12.31
CA SER A 29 1.40 -7.69 -13.69
C SER A 29 1.18 -6.19 -13.97
N HIS A 30 0.34 -5.53 -13.17
CA HIS A 30 0.02 -4.10 -13.28
C HIS A 30 0.34 -3.30 -12.02
N SER A 31 0.99 -3.93 -11.01
CA SER A 31 1.44 -3.26 -9.80
C SER A 31 2.93 -2.99 -9.85
N GLN A 32 3.34 -1.75 -9.56
CA GLN A 32 4.73 -1.32 -9.62
C GLN A 32 4.99 -0.12 -8.71
N ILE A 33 6.23 0.02 -8.23
CA ILE A 33 6.72 1.27 -7.65
C ILE A 33 7.72 1.89 -8.61
N VAL A 34 7.48 3.14 -8.98
CA VAL A 34 8.47 3.98 -9.68
C VAL A 34 9.08 4.91 -8.66
N PHE A 35 10.40 4.94 -8.57
CA PHE A 35 11.11 5.88 -7.72
C PHE A 35 12.02 6.80 -8.53
N SER A 36 12.27 7.97 -8.00
CA SER A 36 13.25 8.91 -8.53
C SER A 36 14.16 9.43 -7.43
N TYR A 37 15.36 9.84 -7.82
CA TYR A 37 16.34 10.45 -6.93
C TYR A 37 17.14 11.52 -7.66
N ASP A 38 17.58 12.52 -6.91
CA ASP A 38 18.53 13.51 -7.43
C ASP A 38 19.93 12.88 -7.57
N HIS A 39 20.54 13.06 -8.73
CA HIS A 39 21.91 12.64 -9.00
C HIS A 39 22.83 13.86 -8.96
N LEU A 40 23.26 14.25 -7.76
CA LEU A 40 24.22 15.31 -7.50
C LEU A 40 23.85 16.69 -8.10
N GLY A 41 22.56 16.95 -8.27
CA GLY A 41 22.06 18.18 -8.90
C GLY A 41 22.18 18.21 -10.43
N PHE A 42 22.76 17.17 -11.07
CA PHE A 42 22.95 17.15 -12.52
C PHE A 42 21.80 16.52 -13.28
N SER A 43 21.11 15.56 -12.67
CA SER A 43 20.00 14.86 -13.34
C SER A 43 19.10 14.15 -12.32
N THR A 44 17.88 13.80 -12.76
CA THR A 44 17.01 12.89 -12.01
C THR A 44 17.23 11.47 -12.48
N GLY A 45 17.64 10.60 -11.57
CA GLY A 45 17.68 9.16 -11.80
C GLY A 45 16.31 8.55 -11.53
N TYR A 46 15.97 7.50 -12.27
CA TYR A 46 14.73 6.73 -12.11
C TYR A 46 15.03 5.25 -11.98
N GLY A 47 14.18 4.58 -11.25
CA GLY A 47 14.14 3.13 -11.19
C GLY A 47 12.74 2.66 -10.84
N MET A 48 12.55 1.34 -10.88
CA MET A 48 11.26 0.72 -10.65
C MET A 48 11.44 -0.59 -9.92
N PHE A 49 10.49 -0.92 -9.03
CA PHE A 49 10.34 -2.27 -8.49
C PHE A 49 9.08 -2.90 -9.07
N SER A 50 9.11 -4.21 -9.21
CA SER A 50 8.00 -5.03 -9.69
C SER A 50 7.89 -6.31 -8.85
N GLY A 51 7.02 -7.25 -9.25
CA GLY A 51 6.91 -8.52 -8.54
C GLY A 51 6.22 -8.40 -7.18
N PHE A 52 5.24 -7.51 -7.10
CA PHE A 52 4.44 -7.31 -5.89
C PHE A 52 3.62 -8.54 -5.57
N GLU A 53 3.57 -8.87 -4.28
CA GLU A 53 2.63 -9.80 -3.70
C GLU A 53 1.96 -9.15 -2.51
N GLY A 54 0.71 -9.51 -2.23
CA GLY A 54 0.01 -8.98 -1.07
C GLY A 54 -1.50 -8.94 -1.24
N GLU A 55 -2.13 -8.40 -0.22
CA GLU A 55 -3.57 -8.30 -0.10
C GLU A 55 -3.97 -6.91 0.37
N ILE A 56 -5.10 -6.42 -0.14
CA ILE A 56 -5.78 -5.23 0.34
C ILE A 56 -7.16 -5.67 0.84
N MET A 57 -7.42 -5.48 2.14
CA MET A 57 -8.77 -5.55 2.69
C MET A 57 -9.40 -4.19 2.46
N PHE A 58 -10.35 -4.09 1.54
CA PHE A 58 -10.93 -2.82 1.15
C PHE A 58 -12.41 -2.72 1.55
N ASP A 59 -12.71 -1.76 2.42
CA ASP A 59 -14.08 -1.36 2.74
C ASP A 59 -14.42 -0.10 1.92
N GLN A 60 -15.28 -0.29 0.92
CA GLN A 60 -15.68 0.79 0.03
C GLN A 60 -16.63 1.79 0.71
N GLU A 61 -17.40 1.34 1.72
CA GLU A 61 -18.36 2.20 2.45
C GLU A 61 -17.68 2.98 3.58
N ASP A 62 -16.66 2.37 4.23
CA ASP A 62 -15.86 3.02 5.26
C ASP A 62 -14.36 2.69 5.06
N PRO A 63 -13.67 3.41 4.16
CA PRO A 63 -12.28 3.12 3.82
C PRO A 63 -11.29 3.17 4.99
N ALA A 64 -11.66 3.80 6.11
CA ALA A 64 -10.85 3.80 7.33
C ALA A 64 -10.71 2.40 7.97
N ASN A 65 -11.63 1.48 7.65
CA ASN A 65 -11.57 0.07 8.09
C ASN A 65 -10.71 -0.82 7.19
N SER A 66 -10.19 -0.26 6.10
CA SER A 66 -9.36 -1.00 5.14
C SER A 66 -7.95 -1.27 5.69
N SER A 67 -7.25 -2.22 5.09
CA SER A 67 -5.84 -2.48 5.38
C SER A 67 -5.08 -2.92 4.14
N VAL A 68 -3.75 -2.72 4.18
CA VAL A 68 -2.83 -3.05 3.09
C VAL A 68 -1.65 -3.82 3.67
N GLU A 69 -1.36 -4.98 3.09
CA GLU A 69 -0.15 -5.73 3.34
C GLU A 69 0.48 -6.12 2.02
N VAL A 70 1.69 -5.63 1.75
CA VAL A 70 2.37 -5.85 0.47
C VAL A 70 3.84 -6.16 0.68
N SER A 71 4.39 -6.96 -0.23
CA SER A 71 5.81 -7.28 -0.27
C SER A 71 6.31 -7.30 -1.72
N MET A 72 7.61 -7.10 -1.89
CA MET A 72 8.28 -7.20 -3.18
C MET A 72 9.75 -7.55 -2.99
N PRO A 73 10.35 -8.34 -3.89
CA PRO A 73 11.79 -8.63 -3.84
C PRO A 73 12.61 -7.35 -4.08
N LEU A 74 13.64 -7.09 -3.26
CA LEU A 74 14.60 -6.03 -3.51
C LEU A 74 15.28 -6.20 -4.87
N MET A 75 15.57 -7.44 -5.25
CA MET A 75 16.21 -7.80 -6.51
C MET A 75 15.31 -7.61 -7.75
N SER A 76 14.03 -7.25 -7.56
CA SER A 76 13.12 -6.89 -8.66
C SER A 76 13.38 -5.50 -9.25
N MET A 77 14.38 -4.78 -8.73
CA MET A 77 14.72 -3.43 -9.16
C MET A 77 15.14 -3.39 -10.63
N ILE A 78 14.55 -2.49 -11.38
CA ILE A 78 14.86 -2.19 -12.77
C ILE A 78 15.39 -0.76 -12.84
N THR A 79 16.62 -0.60 -13.35
CA THR A 79 17.30 0.71 -13.43
C THR A 79 17.52 1.18 -14.86
N GLY A 80 17.22 0.32 -15.84
CA GLY A 80 17.51 0.56 -17.26
C GLY A 80 18.99 0.45 -17.65
N TRP A 81 19.87 0.10 -16.71
CA TRP A 81 21.31 -0.11 -16.95
C TRP A 81 21.89 -1.07 -15.91
N GLU A 82 22.43 -2.19 -16.38
CA GLU A 82 22.91 -3.28 -15.53
C GLU A 82 23.97 -2.83 -14.50
N ALA A 83 24.98 -2.08 -14.94
CA ALA A 83 26.01 -1.58 -14.02
C ALA A 83 25.47 -0.64 -12.92
N ARG A 84 24.35 0.04 -13.17
CA ARG A 84 23.66 0.83 -12.14
C ARG A 84 22.96 -0.09 -11.15
N PHE A 85 22.32 -1.14 -11.62
CA PHE A 85 21.72 -2.14 -10.75
C PHE A 85 22.76 -2.79 -9.85
N GLU A 86 23.86 -3.28 -10.42
CA GLU A 86 24.98 -3.87 -9.67
C GLU A 86 25.53 -2.91 -8.61
N HIS A 87 25.68 -1.63 -8.96
CA HIS A 87 26.16 -0.61 -8.01
C HIS A 87 25.16 -0.36 -6.88
N LEU A 88 23.85 -0.28 -7.18
CA LEU A 88 22.84 -0.11 -6.15
C LEU A 88 22.72 -1.33 -5.23
N MET A 89 22.98 -2.54 -5.73
CA MET A 89 23.00 -3.76 -4.90
C MET A 89 24.30 -3.97 -4.15
N SER A 90 25.35 -3.17 -4.41
CA SER A 90 26.62 -3.29 -3.71
C SER A 90 26.56 -2.79 -2.26
N PRO A 91 27.58 -3.08 -1.42
CA PRO A 91 27.70 -2.56 -0.06
C PRO A 91 27.71 -1.02 0.06
N ASP A 92 27.94 -0.32 -1.05
CA ASP A 92 27.86 1.14 -1.07
C ASP A 92 26.43 1.66 -0.97
N PHE A 93 25.42 0.81 -1.24
CA PHE A 93 24.00 1.19 -1.19
C PHE A 93 23.16 0.20 -0.40
N PHE A 94 22.52 -0.76 -1.07
CA PHE A 94 21.59 -1.69 -0.40
C PHE A 94 22.31 -2.89 0.24
N ASP A 95 23.51 -3.24 -0.20
CA ASP A 95 24.16 -4.54 0.12
C ASP A 95 23.20 -5.71 -0.09
N GLY A 96 22.42 -5.61 -1.19
CA GLY A 96 21.27 -6.44 -1.45
C GLY A 96 21.64 -7.88 -1.79
N GLN A 97 20.90 -8.82 -1.21
CA GLN A 97 21.07 -10.25 -1.43
C GLN A 97 19.80 -10.85 -2.04
N GLU A 98 19.97 -12.00 -2.69
CA GLU A 98 18.83 -12.78 -3.15
C GLU A 98 17.97 -13.21 -1.95
N GLY A 99 16.65 -12.93 -2.03
CA GLY A 99 15.69 -13.19 -0.95
C GLY A 99 15.42 -11.99 -0.05
N ASP A 100 16.13 -10.88 -0.20
CA ASP A 100 15.79 -9.65 0.51
C ASP A 100 14.45 -9.08 0.02
N MET A 101 13.59 -8.76 0.96
CA MET A 101 12.24 -8.27 0.71
C MET A 101 12.06 -6.83 1.21
N ILE A 102 11.29 -6.07 0.47
CA ILE A 102 10.70 -4.80 0.92
C ILE A 102 9.27 -5.10 1.30
N THR A 103 8.84 -4.67 2.49
CA THR A 103 7.47 -4.93 2.97
C THR A 103 6.84 -3.65 3.49
N PHE A 104 5.51 -3.54 3.31
CA PHE A 104 4.71 -2.49 3.90
C PHE A 104 3.44 -3.09 4.49
N THR A 105 3.14 -2.72 5.75
CA THR A 105 1.92 -3.12 6.45
C THR A 105 1.27 -1.88 7.02
N SER A 106 0.04 -1.59 6.62
CA SER A 106 -0.69 -0.43 7.13
C SER A 106 -1.03 -0.59 8.60
N THR A 107 -0.95 0.52 9.34
CA THR A 107 -1.34 0.61 10.76
C THR A 107 -2.54 1.53 10.97
N GLY A 108 -2.90 2.33 9.98
CA GLY A 108 -4.08 3.20 10.02
C GLY A 108 -4.33 3.87 8.67
N ILE A 109 -5.59 4.18 8.42
CA ILE A 109 -6.04 4.90 7.21
C ILE A 109 -6.90 6.08 7.65
N GLU A 110 -6.52 7.28 7.21
CA GLU A 110 -7.25 8.52 7.43
C GLU A 110 -7.80 9.01 6.08
N VAL A 111 -9.11 9.00 5.93
CA VAL A 111 -9.77 9.53 4.71
C VAL A 111 -9.63 11.05 4.68
N THR A 112 -9.04 11.59 3.62
CA THR A 112 -8.75 13.02 3.45
C THR A 112 -9.66 13.71 2.44
N GLY A 113 -10.37 12.94 1.62
CA GLY A 113 -11.30 13.43 0.60
C GLY A 113 -12.15 12.31 0.02
N GLU A 114 -12.90 12.61 -1.04
CA GLU A 114 -13.82 11.64 -1.66
C GLU A 114 -13.08 10.37 -2.15
N ASP A 115 -11.91 10.55 -2.79
CA ASP A 115 -11.10 9.47 -3.35
C ASP A 115 -9.67 9.47 -2.79
N THR A 116 -9.41 10.16 -1.67
CA THR A 116 -8.05 10.31 -1.12
C THR A 116 -7.96 9.92 0.35
N ALA A 117 -6.81 9.35 0.73
CA ALA A 117 -6.52 8.97 2.10
C ALA A 117 -5.02 9.04 2.40
N ASN A 118 -4.68 9.29 3.65
CA ASN A 118 -3.35 9.04 4.20
C ASN A 118 -3.32 7.62 4.78
N ILE A 119 -2.42 6.77 4.25
CA ILE A 119 -2.21 5.42 4.77
C ILE A 119 -0.92 5.42 5.57
N THR A 120 -1.03 5.36 6.89
CA THR A 120 0.12 5.18 7.79
C THR A 120 0.45 3.70 7.90
N GLY A 121 1.73 3.35 7.89
CA GLY A 121 2.16 1.95 8.01
C GLY A 121 3.65 1.79 8.22
N ASP A 122 4.03 0.57 8.55
CA ASP A 122 5.40 0.15 8.77
C ASP A 122 6.04 -0.30 7.45
N LEU A 123 7.01 0.48 6.96
CA LEU A 123 7.83 0.14 5.81
C LEU A 123 9.14 -0.50 6.29
N THR A 124 9.39 -1.73 5.86
CA THR A 124 10.69 -2.37 6.05
C THR A 124 11.46 -2.31 4.73
N LEU A 125 12.60 -1.65 4.75
CA LEU A 125 13.51 -1.50 3.64
C LEU A 125 14.94 -1.69 4.14
N ASN A 126 15.75 -2.48 3.45
CA ASN A 126 17.14 -2.74 3.84
C ASN A 126 17.29 -3.19 5.31
N GLY A 127 16.37 -4.03 5.80
CA GLY A 127 16.35 -4.54 7.17
C GLY A 127 15.96 -3.51 8.25
N VAL A 128 15.59 -2.30 7.86
CA VAL A 128 15.14 -1.24 8.78
C VAL A 128 13.65 -1.02 8.62
N THR A 129 12.91 -1.05 9.72
CA THR A 129 11.48 -0.75 9.74
C THR A 129 11.24 0.65 10.27
N LYS A 130 10.48 1.45 9.53
CA LYS A 130 10.03 2.79 9.95
C LYS A 130 8.59 3.02 9.56
N GLU A 131 7.91 3.80 10.38
CA GLU A 131 6.59 4.31 10.04
C GLU A 131 6.71 5.33 8.90
N VAL A 132 5.86 5.17 7.89
CA VAL A 132 5.72 6.10 6.76
C VAL A 132 4.25 6.39 6.51
N VAL A 133 3.99 7.52 5.85
CA VAL A 133 2.65 7.89 5.39
C VAL A 133 2.65 7.88 3.86
N LEU A 134 1.72 7.16 3.29
CA LEU A 134 1.44 7.17 1.85
C LEU A 134 0.27 8.11 1.58
N ASP A 135 0.46 9.07 0.69
CA ASP A 135 -0.64 9.88 0.12
C ASP A 135 -1.28 9.07 -1.00
N ALA A 136 -2.46 8.53 -0.73
CA ALA A 136 -3.14 7.55 -1.57
C ALA A 136 -4.35 8.15 -2.28
N THR A 137 -4.60 7.68 -3.49
CA THR A 137 -5.78 8.01 -4.31
C THR A 137 -6.43 6.73 -4.81
N LEU A 138 -7.73 6.61 -4.64
CA LEU A 138 -8.57 5.63 -5.31
C LEU A 138 -8.83 6.10 -6.74
N ASN A 139 -8.28 5.41 -7.74
CA ASN A 139 -8.44 5.79 -9.13
C ASN A 139 -9.77 5.34 -9.71
N GLN A 140 -10.18 4.10 -9.38
CA GLN A 140 -11.43 3.52 -9.86
C GLN A 140 -11.77 2.25 -9.08
N VAL A 141 -13.06 2.03 -8.85
CA VAL A 141 -13.65 0.75 -8.47
C VAL A 141 -14.67 0.37 -9.53
N GLY A 142 -14.68 -0.90 -9.93
CA GLY A 142 -15.65 -1.37 -10.91
C GLY A 142 -15.33 -2.74 -11.46
N GLN A 143 -16.14 -3.17 -12.41
CA GLN A 143 -15.94 -4.44 -13.08
C GLN A 143 -14.90 -4.32 -14.18
N HIS A 144 -13.87 -5.16 -14.13
CA HIS A 144 -12.84 -5.17 -15.17
C HIS A 144 -13.45 -5.59 -16.52
N PRO A 145 -13.24 -4.80 -17.60
CA PRO A 145 -13.98 -4.98 -18.86
C PRO A 145 -13.70 -6.30 -19.59
N MET A 146 -12.56 -6.94 -19.30
CA MET A 146 -12.18 -8.19 -19.95
C MET A 146 -12.32 -9.41 -19.02
N GLU A 147 -12.18 -9.24 -17.71
CA GLU A 147 -12.19 -10.36 -16.76
C GLU A 147 -13.55 -10.56 -16.08
N GLU A 148 -14.44 -9.58 -16.20
CA GLU A 148 -15.78 -9.57 -15.60
C GLU A 148 -15.75 -9.79 -14.06
N LYS A 149 -14.68 -9.33 -13.39
CA LYS A 149 -14.46 -9.39 -11.94
C LYS A 149 -14.42 -8.00 -11.33
N PRO A 150 -14.76 -7.82 -10.04
CA PRO A 150 -14.53 -6.56 -9.33
C PRO A 150 -13.03 -6.23 -9.28
N TRP A 151 -12.70 -4.99 -9.62
CA TRP A 151 -11.35 -4.44 -9.52
C TRP A 151 -11.37 -3.10 -8.80
N ALA A 152 -10.30 -2.82 -8.07
CA ALA A 152 -10.03 -1.51 -7.49
C ALA A 152 -8.61 -1.08 -7.87
N GLY A 153 -8.47 0.15 -8.36
CA GLY A 153 -7.19 0.73 -8.76
C GLY A 153 -6.79 1.85 -7.82
N PHE A 154 -5.55 1.80 -7.32
CA PHE A 154 -5.01 2.79 -6.41
C PHE A 154 -3.69 3.35 -6.93
N SER A 155 -3.40 4.60 -6.56
CA SER A 155 -2.08 5.21 -6.66
C SER A 155 -1.68 5.73 -5.29
N ALA A 156 -0.39 5.67 -4.97
CA ALA A 156 0.10 6.25 -3.73
C ALA A 156 1.51 6.81 -3.92
N THR A 157 1.84 7.85 -3.15
CA THR A 157 3.16 8.50 -3.18
C THR A 157 3.68 8.74 -1.78
N THR A 158 5.00 8.70 -1.62
CA THR A 158 5.69 9.14 -0.42
C THR A 158 7.11 9.57 -0.76
N THR A 159 7.77 10.22 0.19
CA THR A 159 9.20 10.58 0.08
C THR A 159 9.96 9.95 1.23
N LEU A 160 11.04 9.25 0.91
CA LEU A 160 11.89 8.57 1.88
C LEU A 160 13.28 9.21 1.92
N LEU A 161 13.89 9.26 3.09
CA LEU A 161 15.31 9.58 3.23
C LEU A 161 16.12 8.28 3.21
N ARG A 162 17.07 8.16 2.29
CA ARG A 162 17.94 6.97 2.19
C ARG A 162 18.70 6.67 3.48
N SER A 163 19.14 7.74 4.18
CA SER A 163 19.80 7.64 5.49
C SER A 163 18.96 6.95 6.54
N ASP A 164 17.64 7.05 6.45
CA ASP A 164 16.71 6.42 7.39
C ASP A 164 16.71 4.88 7.30
N TYR A 165 17.14 4.35 6.16
CA TYR A 165 17.17 2.91 5.86
C TYR A 165 18.58 2.39 5.62
N ASN A 166 19.61 3.12 6.04
CA ASN A 166 21.01 2.78 5.83
C ASN A 166 21.35 2.52 4.35
N VAL A 167 20.64 3.17 3.42
CA VAL A 167 20.86 3.01 1.99
C VAL A 167 21.80 4.10 1.49
N GLY A 168 23.04 3.71 1.28
CA GLY A 168 23.96 4.44 0.43
C GLY A 168 25.02 5.26 1.12
N ALA A 169 26.18 5.19 0.52
CA ALA A 169 27.18 6.22 0.60
C ALA A 169 26.60 7.54 0.10
N PHE A 170 26.96 8.65 0.71
CA PHE A 170 26.49 10.01 0.36
C PHE A 170 24.99 10.28 0.64
N ALA A 171 24.38 9.56 1.58
CA ALA A 171 23.03 9.83 2.08
C ALA A 171 23.04 10.88 3.20
#